data_3efc6d069ce39e3644becd964d43db6b
#
_entry.id   3efc6d069ce39e3644becd964d43db6b
#
_cell.length_a   1.000
_cell.length_b   1.000
_cell.length_c   1.000
_cell.angle_alpha   90.00
_cell.angle_beta   90.00
_cell.angle_gamma   90.00
#
_symmetry.space_group_name_H-M   'P 1'
#
loop_
_entity.id
_entity.type
_entity.pdbx_description
1 polymer ?
#
loop_
_entity_poly.entity_id
_entity_poly.type
_entity_poly.pdbx_seq_one_letter_code
_entity_poly.pdbx_strand_id
1 'polypeptide(L)'
;YGNVYATVSDSYDRKNHDHLSAFTGTYSSTLAVSRYGVNLGASGTDDLLGAVLVDVKGLSEQDEESQDLQLEARVAGSRTLQLGQSDSVLFPYPGFQSGFVEVNDSSQGNQQGTTNIINGAGNRELMLLPGKLRYREVSASFNYNYIGRLLLPASVEKFPLVGLNSAMLLVAEDGGFTLEINGSEKELYLLSGQQFLKCPLSVVKKRASIRYSGDVTCSVVTYSQLPESIQVQAQLKQPKLRGNVQTAQREVAP
;
A
#
# COMPACT_ATOMS: atom_id res chain seq x y z
N TYR A 1 -10.36 4.57 -19.09
CA TYR A 1 -10.55 5.90 -18.51
C TYR A 1 -10.99 6.87 -19.62
N GLY A 2 -12.07 7.60 -19.39
CA GLY A 2 -12.63 8.57 -20.34
C GLY A 2 -14.03 8.98 -19.92
N ASN A 3 -14.60 9.93 -20.64
CA ASN A 3 -15.97 10.36 -20.44
C ASN A 3 -16.84 9.79 -21.57
N VAL A 4 -17.94 9.14 -21.21
CA VAL A 4 -18.94 8.64 -22.14
C VAL A 4 -20.21 9.45 -21.91
N TYR A 5 -20.72 10.04 -22.97
CA TYR A 5 -22.02 10.68 -22.99
C TYR A 5 -22.90 9.89 -23.96
N ALA A 6 -24.04 9.45 -23.48
CA ALA A 6 -25.03 8.76 -24.30
C ALA A 6 -26.40 9.44 -24.13
N THR A 7 -27.05 9.71 -25.23
CA THR A 7 -28.40 10.27 -25.24
C THR A 7 -29.29 9.33 -26.02
N VAL A 8 -30.39 8.93 -25.41
CA VAL A 8 -31.48 8.19 -26.05
C VAL A 8 -32.64 9.16 -26.19
N SER A 9 -33.10 9.35 -27.38
CA SER A 9 -34.31 10.13 -27.67
C SER A 9 -35.34 9.22 -28.33
N ASP A 10 -36.53 9.30 -27.85
CA ASP A 10 -37.68 8.57 -28.39
C ASP A 10 -38.81 9.56 -28.65
N SER A 11 -39.33 9.56 -29.87
CA SER A 11 -40.42 10.45 -30.29
C SER A 11 -41.48 9.67 -31.02
N TYR A 12 -42.73 9.95 -30.70
CA TYR A 12 -43.88 9.35 -31.35
C TYR A 12 -44.73 10.42 -32.04
N ASP A 13 -44.87 10.31 -33.37
CA ASP A 13 -45.76 11.17 -34.13
C ASP A 13 -47.17 10.56 -34.19
N ARG A 14 -48.07 11.18 -33.45
CA ARG A 14 -49.49 10.73 -33.38
C ARG A 14 -50.24 10.85 -34.69
N LYS A 15 -49.83 11.72 -35.61
CA LYS A 15 -50.53 11.90 -36.86
C LYS A 15 -50.20 10.82 -37.87
N ASN A 16 -48.96 10.42 -37.92
CA ASN A 16 -48.49 9.43 -38.88
C ASN A 16 -48.29 8.03 -38.27
N HIS A 17 -48.51 7.90 -36.96
CA HIS A 17 -48.23 6.67 -36.19
C HIS A 17 -46.77 6.18 -36.30
N ASP A 18 -45.87 7.12 -36.54
CA ASP A 18 -44.45 6.82 -36.68
C ASP A 18 -43.74 6.92 -35.34
N HIS A 19 -42.79 6.01 -35.13
CA HIS A 19 -41.93 5.92 -33.95
C HIS A 19 -40.50 6.13 -34.36
N LEU A 20 -39.86 7.17 -33.84
CA LEU A 20 -38.47 7.47 -34.09
C LEU A 20 -37.65 7.38 -32.78
N SER A 21 -36.77 6.40 -32.71
CA SER A 21 -35.79 6.27 -31.64
C SER A 21 -34.42 6.58 -32.16
N ALA A 22 -33.70 7.49 -31.49
CA ALA A 22 -32.34 7.83 -31.85
C ALA A 22 -31.43 7.61 -30.65
N PHE A 23 -30.30 6.98 -30.90
CA PHE A 23 -29.19 6.83 -29.95
C PHE A 23 -27.99 7.58 -30.47
N THR A 24 -27.46 8.48 -29.64
CA THR A 24 -26.19 9.18 -29.91
C THR A 24 -25.27 8.99 -28.74
N GLY A 25 -23.98 8.74 -29.03
CA GLY A 25 -22.96 8.59 -28.00
C GLY A 25 -21.66 9.25 -28.41
N THR A 26 -21.00 9.84 -27.44
CA THR A 26 -19.64 10.39 -27.61
C THR A 26 -18.73 9.83 -26.52
N TYR A 27 -17.50 9.53 -26.89
CA TYR A 27 -16.45 9.14 -25.99
C TYR A 27 -15.28 10.11 -26.14
N SER A 28 -14.78 10.62 -25.03
CA SER A 28 -13.60 11.47 -25.01
C SER A 28 -12.62 11.04 -23.93
N SER A 29 -11.33 11.04 -24.25
CA SER A 29 -10.25 10.70 -23.34
C SER A 29 -8.98 11.47 -23.70
N THR A 30 -8.08 11.61 -22.75
CA THR A 30 -6.74 12.15 -22.97
C THR A 30 -5.76 11.01 -23.18
N LEU A 31 -4.97 11.07 -24.26
CA LEU A 31 -3.89 10.13 -24.55
C LEU A 31 -2.55 10.80 -24.26
N ALA A 32 -1.71 10.19 -23.47
CA ALA A 32 -0.32 10.59 -23.29
C ALA A 32 0.64 9.49 -23.75
N VAL A 33 1.58 9.87 -24.61
CA VAL A 33 2.68 9.01 -25.07
C VAL A 33 3.97 9.57 -24.48
N SER A 34 4.68 8.77 -23.70
CA SER A 34 5.89 9.19 -23.01
C SER A 34 6.88 8.04 -22.83
N ARG A 35 8.03 8.31 -22.20
CA ARG A 35 8.98 7.25 -21.81
C ARG A 35 8.39 6.23 -20.82
N TYR A 36 7.27 6.55 -20.18
CA TYR A 36 6.55 5.66 -19.26
C TYR A 36 5.45 4.85 -19.96
N GLY A 37 5.42 4.89 -21.30
CA GLY A 37 4.44 4.16 -22.09
C GLY A 37 3.31 5.03 -22.65
N VAL A 38 2.25 4.35 -23.05
CA VAL A 38 1.01 4.95 -23.58
C VAL A 38 -0.04 4.87 -22.49
N ASN A 39 -0.56 6.01 -22.07
CA ASN A 39 -1.52 6.09 -20.98
C ASN A 39 -2.77 6.84 -21.43
N LEU A 40 -3.93 6.31 -21.02
CA LEU A 40 -5.23 6.93 -21.24
C LEU A 40 -5.73 7.55 -19.94
N GLY A 41 -6.27 8.75 -20.02
CA GLY A 41 -6.82 9.49 -18.89
C GLY A 41 -8.23 9.98 -19.13
N ALA A 42 -8.79 10.66 -18.13
CA ALA A 42 -10.05 11.37 -18.29
C ALA A 42 -9.94 12.44 -19.38
N SER A 43 -11.09 12.86 -19.94
CA SER A 43 -11.09 13.99 -20.88
C SER A 43 -10.68 15.27 -20.19
N GLY A 44 -9.72 15.98 -20.76
CA GLY A 44 -9.40 17.35 -20.40
C GLY A 44 -10.33 18.31 -21.11
N THR A 45 -10.57 19.45 -20.48
CA THR A 45 -11.46 20.51 -21.01
C THR A 45 -10.71 21.62 -21.73
N ASP A 46 -9.40 21.68 -21.57
CA ASP A 46 -8.56 22.76 -22.10
C ASP A 46 -7.71 22.30 -23.29
N ASP A 47 -7.46 23.20 -24.23
CA ASP A 47 -6.63 22.93 -25.42
C ASP A 47 -5.13 22.84 -25.06
N LEU A 48 -4.71 23.44 -23.96
CA LEU A 48 -3.32 23.50 -23.50
C LEU A 48 -3.13 22.59 -22.28
N LEU A 49 -3.09 21.28 -22.49
CA LEU A 49 -2.96 20.31 -21.42
C LEU A 49 -1.52 19.88 -21.16
N GLY A 50 -1.17 19.82 -19.90
CA GLY A 50 -0.18 18.91 -19.35
C GLY A 50 -0.85 17.67 -18.77
N ALA A 51 -0.10 16.79 -18.15
CA ALA A 51 -0.65 15.64 -17.47
C ALA A 51 0.19 15.21 -16.26
N VAL A 52 -0.47 14.59 -15.30
CA VAL A 52 0.17 13.90 -14.19
C VAL A 52 -0.15 12.42 -14.30
N LEU A 53 0.88 11.59 -14.33
CA LEU A 53 0.77 10.13 -14.27
C LEU A 53 1.08 9.70 -12.85
N VAL A 54 0.09 9.16 -12.15
CA VAL A 54 0.25 8.53 -10.85
C VAL A 54 0.31 7.03 -11.04
N ASP A 55 1.40 6.40 -10.61
CA ASP A 55 1.69 4.99 -10.78
C ASP A 55 1.87 4.34 -9.41
N VAL A 56 0.99 3.41 -9.05
CA VAL A 56 1.02 2.71 -7.76
C VAL A 56 1.82 1.43 -7.89
N LYS A 57 2.89 1.33 -7.11
CA LYS A 57 3.68 0.12 -6.96
C LYS A 57 3.31 -0.57 -5.66
N GLY A 58 2.58 -1.66 -5.75
CA GLY A 58 2.34 -2.54 -4.62
C GLY A 58 3.62 -3.29 -4.26
N LEU A 59 3.96 -3.32 -2.98
CA LEU A 59 5.15 -4.03 -2.49
C LEU A 59 4.83 -5.46 -2.02
N SER A 60 3.59 -5.90 -2.10
CA SER A 60 3.26 -7.29 -1.78
C SER A 60 3.43 -8.16 -3.01
N GLU A 61 4.42 -9.04 -2.99
CA GLU A 61 4.49 -10.12 -3.95
C GLU A 61 3.29 -11.07 -3.75
N GLN A 62 2.50 -11.24 -4.83
CA GLN A 62 1.68 -12.42 -5.09
C GLN A 62 0.56 -12.84 -4.13
N ASP A 63 0.06 -12.02 -3.24
CA ASP A 63 -1.22 -12.35 -2.61
C ASP A 63 -2.36 -11.90 -3.55
N GLU A 64 -3.11 -12.86 -4.12
CA GLU A 64 -4.33 -12.60 -4.90
C GLU A 64 -5.37 -11.76 -4.13
N GLU A 65 -5.19 -11.60 -2.83
CA GLU A 65 -6.03 -10.82 -1.93
C GLU A 65 -5.59 -9.35 -1.79
N SER A 66 -4.44 -8.97 -2.32
CA SER A 66 -4.01 -7.56 -2.34
C SER A 66 -4.79 -6.70 -3.35
N GLN A 67 -5.81 -7.26 -4.00
CA GLN A 67 -6.71 -6.53 -4.91
C GLN A 67 -7.53 -5.44 -4.20
N ASP A 68 -7.59 -5.45 -2.87
CA ASP A 68 -8.36 -4.49 -2.09
C ASP A 68 -7.54 -3.28 -1.60
N LEU A 69 -6.28 -3.16 -2.01
CA LEU A 69 -5.50 -1.95 -1.75
C LEU A 69 -6.11 -0.78 -2.52
N GLN A 70 -6.64 0.17 -1.81
CA GLN A 70 -7.17 1.38 -2.39
C GLN A 70 -6.49 2.62 -1.80
N LEU A 71 -5.92 3.40 -2.68
CA LEU A 71 -5.40 4.73 -2.39
C LEU A 71 -6.33 5.75 -3.05
N GLU A 72 -6.38 6.93 -2.50
CA GLU A 72 -7.06 8.06 -3.10
C GLU A 72 -6.04 8.97 -3.77
N ALA A 73 -6.20 9.19 -5.07
CA ALA A 73 -5.43 10.19 -5.80
C ALA A 73 -6.32 11.33 -6.27
N ARG A 74 -5.86 12.55 -6.04
CA ARG A 74 -6.53 13.78 -6.43
C ARG A 74 -5.55 14.75 -7.06
N VAL A 75 -5.94 15.32 -8.16
CA VAL A 75 -5.23 16.43 -8.81
C VAL A 75 -6.15 17.65 -8.78
N ALA A 76 -5.60 18.85 -8.54
CA ALA A 76 -6.39 20.08 -8.49
C ALA A 76 -7.28 20.22 -9.71
N GLY A 77 -8.56 20.54 -9.49
CA GLY A 77 -9.56 20.64 -10.56
C GLY A 77 -10.11 19.31 -11.07
N SER A 78 -9.59 18.16 -10.62
CA SER A 78 -10.10 16.82 -10.97
C SER A 78 -10.88 16.18 -9.83
N ARG A 79 -11.66 15.15 -10.16
CA ARG A 79 -12.29 14.28 -9.15
C ARG A 79 -11.24 13.41 -8.46
N THR A 80 -11.51 13.03 -7.23
CA THR A 80 -10.76 11.99 -6.53
C THR A 80 -10.99 10.64 -7.21
N LEU A 81 -9.92 9.90 -7.47
CA LEU A 81 -9.98 8.54 -8.00
C LEU A 81 -9.42 7.56 -6.99
N GLN A 82 -10.06 6.40 -6.92
CA GLN A 82 -9.55 5.25 -6.16
C GLN A 82 -8.54 4.50 -7.04
N LEU A 83 -7.38 4.22 -6.47
CA LEU A 83 -6.30 3.51 -7.15
C LEU A 83 -6.04 2.20 -6.41
N GLY A 84 -6.06 1.11 -7.15
CA GLY A 84 -5.66 -0.21 -6.68
C GLY A 84 -4.15 -0.44 -6.79
N GLN A 85 -3.73 -1.59 -6.34
CA GLN A 85 -2.37 -2.07 -6.51
C GLN A 85 -2.04 -2.19 -8.00
N SER A 86 -0.90 -1.68 -8.40
CA SER A 86 -0.44 -1.65 -9.79
C SER A 86 -1.28 -0.80 -10.75
N ASP A 87 -2.16 0.05 -10.22
CA ASP A 87 -2.87 1.00 -11.06
C ASP A 87 -1.98 2.14 -11.50
N SER A 88 -2.15 2.53 -12.77
CA SER A 88 -1.51 3.69 -13.35
C SER A 88 -2.57 4.59 -13.96
N VAL A 89 -2.69 5.81 -13.45
CA VAL A 89 -3.75 6.74 -13.85
C VAL A 89 -3.20 8.06 -14.32
N LEU A 90 -3.65 8.48 -15.49
CA LEU A 90 -3.32 9.77 -16.10
C LEU A 90 -4.40 10.81 -15.75
N PHE A 91 -3.96 11.89 -15.12
CA PHE A 91 -4.78 13.06 -14.85
C PHE A 91 -4.39 14.17 -15.83
N PRO A 92 -5.29 14.60 -16.74
CA PRO A 92 -5.07 15.78 -17.53
C PRO A 92 -5.06 17.01 -16.60
N TYR A 93 -4.16 17.95 -16.89
CA TYR A 93 -3.98 19.12 -16.06
C TYR A 93 -3.81 20.38 -16.94
N PRO A 94 -4.49 21.49 -16.64
CA PRO A 94 -4.32 22.72 -17.40
C PRO A 94 -2.87 23.22 -17.37
N GLY A 95 -2.35 23.57 -18.54
CA GLY A 95 -1.02 24.17 -18.64
C GLY A 95 -0.97 25.58 -18.03
N PHE A 96 0.21 26.00 -17.54
CA PHE A 96 0.48 27.30 -16.92
C PHE A 96 -0.32 27.59 -15.64
N GLN A 97 -0.99 26.61 -15.07
CA GLN A 97 -1.68 26.75 -13.80
C GLN A 97 -0.92 26.07 -12.67
N SER A 98 -0.91 26.72 -11.51
CA SER A 98 -0.43 26.11 -10.28
C SER A 98 -1.51 25.24 -9.66
N GLY A 99 -1.11 24.13 -9.10
CA GLY A 99 -2.02 23.25 -8.39
C GLY A 99 -1.29 22.18 -7.61
N PHE A 100 -1.97 21.10 -7.31
CA PHE A 100 -1.40 20.02 -6.49
C PHE A 100 -1.78 18.64 -7.00
N VAL A 101 -0.95 17.68 -6.65
CA VAL A 101 -1.24 16.25 -6.69
C VAL A 101 -1.18 15.73 -5.28
N GLU A 102 -2.24 15.13 -4.83
CA GLU A 102 -2.38 14.53 -3.51
C GLU A 102 -2.65 13.04 -3.64
N VAL A 103 -1.92 12.22 -2.88
CA VAL A 103 -2.15 10.80 -2.78
C VAL A 103 -2.17 10.42 -1.32
N ASN A 104 -3.28 9.86 -0.87
CA ASN A 104 -3.52 9.47 0.51
C ASN A 104 -4.08 8.05 0.57
N ASP A 105 -4.13 7.52 1.77
CA ASP A 105 -4.88 6.30 2.06
C ASP A 105 -6.38 6.53 1.83
N SER A 106 -7.06 5.52 1.28
CA SER A 106 -8.49 5.62 1.05
C SER A 106 -9.27 5.53 2.36
N SER A 107 -10.03 6.59 2.64
CA SER A 107 -10.91 6.63 3.82
C SER A 107 -12.11 5.66 3.71
N GLN A 108 -12.44 5.20 2.51
CA GLN A 108 -13.65 4.40 2.26
C GLN A 108 -13.39 2.91 2.00
N GLY A 109 -12.16 2.53 1.66
CA GLY A 109 -11.90 1.21 1.08
C GLY A 109 -11.24 0.19 1.99
N ASN A 110 -10.54 0.63 3.02
CA ASN A 110 -9.66 -0.27 3.76
C ASN A 110 -10.34 -0.93 4.97
N GLN A 111 -11.45 -1.63 4.72
CA GLN A 111 -12.07 -2.48 5.76
C GLN A 111 -11.21 -3.71 6.11
N GLN A 112 -10.15 -3.99 5.35
CA GLN A 112 -9.42 -5.25 5.41
C GLN A 112 -7.98 -5.15 5.96
N GLY A 113 -7.51 -3.95 6.29
CA GLY A 113 -6.17 -3.71 6.83
C GLY A 113 -5.82 -2.24 6.85
N THR A 114 -4.61 -1.93 7.30
CA THR A 114 -4.07 -0.58 7.21
C THR A 114 -3.12 -0.49 6.03
N THR A 115 -3.29 0.52 5.20
CA THR A 115 -2.36 0.82 4.12
C THR A 115 -1.18 1.59 4.67
N ASN A 116 0.01 1.15 4.38
CA ASN A 116 1.22 1.89 4.70
C ASN A 116 1.83 2.42 3.40
N ILE A 117 1.69 3.73 3.15
CA ILE A 117 2.33 4.39 2.02
C ILE A 117 3.78 4.69 2.41
N ILE A 118 4.72 3.96 1.82
CA ILE A 118 6.15 4.05 2.11
C ILE A 118 6.76 5.28 1.44
N ASN A 119 6.33 5.55 0.20
CA ASN A 119 6.83 6.68 -0.57
C ASN A 119 5.74 7.23 -1.50
N GLY A 120 5.83 8.52 -1.79
CA GLY A 120 4.93 9.17 -2.73
C GLY A 120 3.62 9.68 -2.14
N ALA A 121 3.38 9.55 -0.83
CA ALA A 121 2.20 10.10 -0.16
C ALA A 121 2.18 11.64 -0.08
N GLY A 122 1.03 12.15 0.30
CA GLY A 122 0.79 13.53 0.65
C GLY A 122 0.58 14.46 -0.53
N ASN A 123 0.56 15.74 -0.24
CA ASN A 123 0.33 16.81 -1.20
C ASN A 123 1.65 17.31 -1.80
N ARG A 124 1.70 17.46 -3.12
CA ARG A 124 2.81 18.11 -3.82
C ARG A 124 2.28 19.19 -4.76
N GLU A 125 2.73 20.38 -4.54
CA GLU A 125 2.48 21.49 -5.47
C GLU A 125 3.19 21.25 -6.80
N LEU A 126 2.54 21.63 -7.88
CA LEU A 126 3.08 21.52 -9.22
C LEU A 126 2.57 22.65 -10.10
N MET A 127 3.38 22.97 -11.07
CA MET A 127 3.03 23.78 -12.22
C MET A 127 3.46 23.05 -13.48
N LEU A 128 2.57 22.83 -14.40
CA LEU A 128 2.85 22.13 -15.64
C LEU A 128 2.84 23.08 -16.83
N LEU A 129 3.76 22.84 -17.75
CA LEU A 129 3.71 23.43 -19.09
C LEU A 129 2.89 22.50 -20.01
N PRO A 130 2.22 23.06 -21.03
CA PRO A 130 1.53 22.26 -22.03
C PRO A 130 2.44 21.21 -22.66
N GLY A 131 1.90 20.01 -22.89
CA GLY A 131 2.63 18.86 -23.42
C GLY A 131 3.63 18.24 -22.46
N LYS A 132 3.73 18.68 -21.21
CA LYS A 132 4.58 18.05 -20.19
C LYS A 132 3.82 17.02 -19.37
N LEU A 133 4.49 15.88 -19.12
CA LEU A 133 4.03 14.85 -18.23
C LEU A 133 4.86 14.86 -16.93
N ARG A 134 4.19 14.94 -15.81
CA ARG A 134 4.80 14.69 -14.49
C ARG A 134 4.51 13.27 -14.05
N TYR A 135 5.54 12.51 -13.78
CA TYR A 135 5.43 11.15 -13.25
C TYR A 135 5.53 11.17 -11.73
N ARG A 136 4.64 10.45 -11.06
CA ARG A 136 4.64 10.26 -9.62
C ARG A 136 4.46 8.79 -9.30
N GLU A 137 5.50 8.18 -8.78
CA GLU A 137 5.45 6.84 -8.23
C GLU A 137 5.01 6.88 -6.77
N VAL A 138 4.11 5.97 -6.43
CA VAL A 138 3.61 5.76 -5.08
C VAL A 138 3.87 4.32 -4.71
N SER A 139 4.64 4.09 -3.66
CA SER A 139 4.93 2.76 -3.13
C SER A 139 4.12 2.54 -1.86
N ALA A 140 3.29 1.51 -1.85
CA ALA A 140 2.42 1.20 -0.73
C ALA A 140 2.42 -0.30 -0.41
N SER A 141 2.24 -0.62 0.88
CA SER A 141 2.11 -1.99 1.36
C SER A 141 0.93 -2.11 2.33
N PHE A 142 0.45 -3.34 2.51
CA PHE A 142 -0.59 -3.65 3.48
C PHE A 142 -0.02 -4.20 4.77
N ASN A 143 -0.59 -3.74 5.89
CA ASN A 143 -0.46 -4.41 7.16
C ASN A 143 -1.74 -5.19 7.45
N TYR A 144 -1.58 -6.42 7.89
CA TYR A 144 -2.68 -7.27 8.30
C TYR A 144 -2.65 -7.50 9.80
N ASN A 145 -3.84 -7.69 10.36
CA ASN A 145 -4.02 -8.03 11.76
C ASN A 145 -4.05 -9.55 11.92
N TYR A 146 -3.06 -10.09 12.61
CA TYR A 146 -3.01 -11.49 12.98
C TYR A 146 -3.47 -11.69 14.42
N ILE A 147 -4.25 -12.74 14.64
CA ILE A 147 -4.70 -13.19 15.97
C ILE A 147 -4.37 -14.66 16.11
N GLY A 148 -3.82 -15.04 17.24
CA GLY A 148 -3.46 -16.41 17.52
C GLY A 148 -2.92 -16.57 18.94
N ARG A 149 -2.20 -17.67 19.15
CA ARG A 149 -1.54 -17.99 20.42
C ARG A 149 -0.07 -18.31 20.19
N LEU A 150 0.82 -17.62 20.90
CA LEU A 150 2.25 -17.90 20.87
C LEU A 150 2.56 -19.06 21.83
N LEU A 151 3.22 -20.08 21.29
CA LEU A 151 3.80 -21.16 22.07
C LEU A 151 5.31 -20.93 22.16
N LEU A 152 5.74 -20.42 23.31
CA LEU A 152 7.15 -20.10 23.59
C LEU A 152 7.87 -21.32 24.15
N PRO A 153 9.17 -21.52 23.83
CA PRO A 153 10.00 -22.53 24.49
C PRO A 153 10.08 -22.29 25.99
N ALA A 154 10.16 -23.37 26.77
CA ALA A 154 10.21 -23.27 28.23
C ALA A 154 11.43 -22.51 28.80
N SER A 155 12.48 -22.36 27.99
CA SER A 155 13.71 -21.64 28.33
C SER A 155 13.61 -20.12 28.15
N VAL A 156 12.48 -19.62 27.66
CA VAL A 156 12.29 -18.22 27.32
C VAL A 156 11.43 -17.53 28.37
N GLU A 157 11.84 -16.35 28.81
CA GLU A 157 10.99 -15.50 29.65
C GLU A 157 9.74 -15.08 28.88
N LYS A 158 8.57 -15.26 29.50
CA LYS A 158 7.32 -14.96 28.81
C LYS A 158 7.09 -13.48 28.54
N PHE A 159 7.69 -12.61 29.35
CA PHE A 159 7.50 -11.14 29.26
C PHE A 159 8.75 -10.36 29.72
N PRO A 160 9.03 -9.18 29.15
CA PRO A 160 8.34 -8.55 28.03
C PRO A 160 8.76 -9.12 26.68
N LEU A 161 7.80 -9.25 25.76
CA LEU A 161 8.04 -9.60 24.37
C LEU A 161 7.99 -8.35 23.48
N VAL A 162 8.99 -8.17 22.63
CA VAL A 162 9.06 -7.04 21.71
C VAL A 162 9.10 -7.54 20.27
N GLY A 163 8.13 -7.15 19.46
CA GLY A 163 8.14 -7.45 18.04
C GLY A 163 9.24 -6.68 17.31
N LEU A 164 10.04 -7.35 16.48
CA LEU A 164 11.12 -6.71 15.73
C LEU A 164 10.66 -6.22 14.35
N ASN A 165 9.78 -6.97 13.67
CA ASN A 165 9.24 -6.65 12.34
C ASN A 165 7.74 -6.35 12.34
N SER A 166 7.16 -6.09 13.48
CA SER A 166 5.75 -5.72 13.60
C SER A 166 5.56 -4.24 13.86
N ALA A 167 4.49 -3.67 13.32
CA ALA A 167 4.04 -2.33 13.63
C ALA A 167 3.46 -2.26 15.06
N MET A 168 2.69 -3.28 15.42
CA MET A 168 2.11 -3.44 16.77
C MET A 168 2.14 -4.92 17.17
N LEU A 169 2.43 -5.17 18.45
CA LEU A 169 2.32 -6.51 19.05
C LEU A 169 1.76 -6.37 20.46
N LEU A 170 0.64 -7.03 20.71
CA LEU A 170 0.04 -7.18 22.04
C LEU A 170 -0.01 -8.66 22.37
N VAL A 171 0.52 -9.05 23.51
CA VAL A 171 0.52 -10.45 23.98
C VAL A 171 -0.09 -10.51 25.37
N ALA A 172 -1.07 -11.39 25.52
CA ALA A 172 -1.74 -11.65 26.80
C ALA A 172 -0.97 -12.71 27.62
N GLU A 173 -1.27 -12.83 28.90
CA GLU A 173 -0.60 -13.75 29.83
C GLU A 173 -0.75 -15.24 29.43
N ASP A 174 -1.84 -15.58 28.79
CA ASP A 174 -2.13 -16.92 28.27
C ASP A 174 -1.43 -17.25 26.94
N GLY A 175 -0.66 -16.29 26.40
CA GLY A 175 0.02 -16.39 25.12
C GLY A 175 -0.84 -15.94 23.92
N GLY A 176 -2.09 -15.56 24.15
CA GLY A 176 -2.92 -14.96 23.10
C GLY A 176 -2.26 -13.69 22.57
N PHE A 177 -2.24 -13.50 21.25
CA PHE A 177 -1.63 -12.31 20.65
C PHE A 177 -2.52 -11.65 19.60
N THR A 178 -2.33 -10.33 19.49
CA THR A 178 -2.78 -9.53 18.36
C THR A 178 -1.55 -8.84 17.79
N LEU A 179 -1.36 -8.99 16.49
CA LEU A 179 -0.18 -8.54 15.78
C LEU A 179 -0.58 -7.78 14.52
N GLU A 180 0.00 -6.60 14.31
CA GLU A 180 -0.05 -5.90 13.05
C GLU A 180 1.32 -6.00 12.35
N ILE A 181 1.35 -6.63 11.19
CA ILE A 181 2.56 -6.89 10.43
C ILE A 181 2.32 -6.73 8.93
N ASN A 182 3.37 -6.39 8.19
CA ASN A 182 3.32 -6.27 6.73
C ASN A 182 2.90 -7.59 6.09
N GLY A 183 2.04 -7.53 5.10
CA GLY A 183 1.47 -8.70 4.43
C GLY A 183 2.48 -9.60 3.71
N SER A 184 3.65 -9.07 3.34
CA SER A 184 4.75 -9.86 2.75
C SER A 184 5.49 -10.73 3.77
N GLU A 185 5.35 -10.42 5.07
CA GLU A 185 6.06 -11.13 6.14
C GLU A 185 5.37 -12.45 6.47
N LYS A 186 6.11 -13.54 6.34
CA LYS A 186 5.65 -14.90 6.71
C LYS A 186 6.11 -15.34 8.08
N GLU A 187 6.96 -14.56 8.71
CA GLU A 187 7.62 -14.88 9.98
C GLU A 187 7.59 -13.67 10.90
N LEU A 188 7.26 -13.90 12.15
CA LEU A 188 7.35 -12.91 13.21
C LEU A 188 8.66 -13.12 13.97
N TYR A 189 9.42 -12.06 14.13
CA TYR A 189 10.62 -12.03 14.93
C TYR A 189 10.39 -11.28 16.23
N LEU A 190 10.73 -11.93 17.35
CA LEU A 190 10.52 -11.39 18.69
C LEU A 190 11.84 -11.31 19.44
N LEU A 191 11.88 -10.36 20.37
CA LEU A 191 12.91 -10.24 21.38
C LEU A 191 12.29 -10.48 22.75
N SER A 192 12.86 -11.42 23.51
CA SER A 192 12.53 -11.70 24.91
C SER A 192 13.82 -11.60 25.75
N GLY A 193 13.93 -10.60 26.58
CA GLY A 193 15.17 -10.35 27.31
C GLY A 193 16.37 -10.16 26.37
N GLN A 194 17.24 -11.16 26.30
CA GLN A 194 18.39 -11.21 25.39
C GLN A 194 18.27 -12.27 24.29
N GLN A 195 17.16 -12.98 24.23
CA GLN A 195 16.93 -14.06 23.27
C GLN A 195 16.09 -13.59 22.09
N PHE A 196 16.49 -14.03 20.90
CA PHE A 196 15.71 -13.81 19.69
C PHE A 196 14.87 -15.02 19.39
N LEU A 197 13.64 -14.78 18.98
CA LEU A 197 12.68 -15.82 18.61
C LEU A 197 12.22 -15.62 17.19
N LYS A 198 12.04 -16.73 16.50
CA LYS A 198 11.44 -16.82 15.18
C LYS A 198 10.14 -17.61 15.28
N CYS A 199 9.04 -17.00 14.84
CA CYS A 199 7.70 -17.55 14.93
C CYS A 199 7.08 -17.57 13.53
N PRO A 200 6.92 -18.74 12.87
CA PRO A 200 6.32 -18.82 11.55
C PRO A 200 4.83 -18.49 11.63
N LEU A 201 4.39 -17.54 10.80
CA LEU A 201 3.00 -17.14 10.71
C LEU A 201 2.30 -17.98 9.64
N SER A 202 1.39 -18.84 10.06
CA SER A 202 0.50 -19.57 9.16
C SER A 202 -0.92 -19.03 9.28
N VAL A 203 -1.65 -18.95 8.18
CA VAL A 203 -3.04 -18.47 8.20
C VAL A 203 -3.96 -19.68 8.12
N VAL A 204 -4.67 -19.97 9.22
CA VAL A 204 -5.64 -21.06 9.30
C VAL A 204 -7.02 -20.61 8.78
N LYS A 205 -7.39 -19.37 9.07
CA LYS A 205 -8.67 -18.77 8.66
C LYS A 205 -8.51 -17.29 8.43
N LYS A 206 -9.21 -16.77 7.42
CA LYS A 206 -9.27 -15.35 7.09
C LYS A 206 -10.69 -14.83 7.27
N ARG A 207 -10.81 -13.64 7.82
CA ARG A 207 -12.08 -12.91 7.90
C ARG A 207 -11.80 -11.41 7.80
N ALA A 208 -12.10 -10.84 6.65
CA ALA A 208 -11.76 -9.44 6.34
C ALA A 208 -10.25 -9.18 6.59
N SER A 209 -9.93 -8.12 7.35
CA SER A 209 -8.55 -7.76 7.70
C SER A 209 -7.88 -8.68 8.71
N ILE A 210 -8.62 -9.61 9.32
CA ILE A 210 -8.12 -10.45 10.40
C ILE A 210 -7.70 -11.81 9.85
N ARG A 211 -6.47 -12.18 10.15
CA ARG A 211 -5.88 -13.48 9.85
C ARG A 211 -5.70 -14.28 11.14
N TYR A 212 -6.36 -15.41 11.22
CA TYR A 212 -6.24 -16.30 12.38
C TYR A 212 -5.11 -17.29 12.12
N SER A 213 -4.07 -17.23 12.96
CA SER A 213 -2.88 -18.08 12.84
C SER A 213 -2.97 -19.36 13.69
N GLY A 214 -3.95 -19.45 14.60
CA GLY A 214 -4.01 -20.56 15.54
C GLY A 214 -2.81 -20.55 16.51
N ASP A 215 -2.27 -21.72 16.81
CA ASP A 215 -1.09 -21.87 17.67
C ASP A 215 0.19 -21.70 16.85
N VAL A 216 0.98 -20.70 17.21
CA VAL A 216 2.25 -20.33 16.55
C VAL A 216 3.41 -20.75 17.43
N THR A 217 4.12 -21.78 17.05
CA THR A 217 5.27 -22.29 17.80
C THR A 217 6.52 -21.48 17.45
N CYS A 218 7.10 -20.83 18.45
CA CYS A 218 8.33 -20.05 18.31
C CYS A 218 9.57 -20.89 18.59
N SER A 219 10.66 -20.61 17.91
CA SER A 219 11.98 -21.20 18.13
C SER A 219 13.01 -20.14 18.48
N VAL A 220 13.97 -20.48 19.34
CA VAL A 220 15.10 -19.60 19.66
C VAL A 220 16.05 -19.58 18.46
N VAL A 221 16.49 -18.39 18.08
CA VAL A 221 17.47 -18.18 17.00
C VAL A 221 18.60 -17.31 17.49
N THR A 222 19.77 -17.44 16.87
CA THR A 222 20.93 -16.57 17.14
C THR A 222 20.83 -15.27 16.35
N TYR A 223 21.52 -14.23 16.80
CA TYR A 223 21.55 -12.94 16.11
C TYR A 223 21.98 -13.08 14.63
N SER A 224 22.94 -13.95 14.35
CA SER A 224 23.45 -14.20 12.99
C SER A 224 22.45 -14.90 12.05
N GLN A 225 21.42 -15.53 12.60
CA GLN A 225 20.36 -16.20 11.84
C GLN A 225 19.18 -15.25 11.50
N LEU A 226 19.20 -14.03 12.05
CA LEU A 226 18.21 -13.02 11.73
C LEU A 226 18.48 -12.43 10.33
N PRO A 227 17.45 -12.13 9.54
CA PRO A 227 17.59 -11.31 8.32
C PRO A 227 18.27 -9.96 8.62
N GLU A 228 19.02 -9.42 7.69
CA GLU A 228 19.74 -8.14 7.88
C GLU A 228 18.84 -7.00 8.33
N SER A 229 17.65 -6.90 7.75
CA SER A 229 16.64 -5.90 8.12
C SER A 229 16.22 -6.02 9.59
N ILE A 230 16.11 -7.25 10.09
CA ILE A 230 15.72 -7.54 11.48
C ILE A 230 16.90 -7.31 12.43
N GLN A 231 18.14 -7.60 12.01
CA GLN A 231 19.33 -7.29 12.80
C GLN A 231 19.45 -5.78 13.09
N VAL A 232 19.17 -4.94 12.10
CA VAL A 232 19.13 -3.48 12.28
C VAL A 232 18.07 -3.08 13.31
N GLN A 233 16.85 -3.64 13.20
CA GLN A 233 15.78 -3.38 14.16
C GLN A 233 16.12 -3.87 15.57
N ALA A 234 16.75 -5.04 15.68
CA ALA A 234 17.22 -5.58 16.96
C ALA A 234 18.23 -4.65 17.64
N GLN A 235 19.20 -4.10 16.88
CA GLN A 235 20.16 -3.12 17.39
C GLN A 235 19.51 -1.81 17.85
N LEU A 236 18.46 -1.35 17.15
CA LEU A 236 17.73 -0.16 17.54
C LEU A 236 16.95 -0.36 18.84
N LYS A 237 16.34 -1.53 19.02
CA LYS A 237 15.53 -1.87 20.21
C LYS A 237 16.34 -2.39 21.40
N GLN A 238 17.62 -2.77 21.19
CA GLN A 238 18.56 -3.16 22.24
C GLN A 238 19.85 -2.31 22.21
N PRO A 239 19.89 -1.16 22.88
CA PRO A 239 21.09 -0.30 22.91
C PRO A 239 22.35 -1.00 23.46
N LYS A 240 22.19 -2.04 24.29
CA LYS A 240 23.30 -2.80 24.86
C LYS A 240 24.06 -3.66 23.84
N LEU A 241 23.43 -4.05 22.73
CA LEU A 241 24.11 -4.78 21.64
C LEU A 241 25.08 -3.89 20.85
N ARG A 242 24.85 -2.57 20.82
CA ARG A 242 25.76 -1.61 20.17
C ARG A 242 27.14 -1.55 20.83
N GLY A 243 27.23 -1.75 22.14
CA GLY A 243 28.48 -1.76 22.87
C GLY A 243 29.39 -2.92 22.49
N ASN A 244 28.86 -4.11 22.29
CA ASN A 244 29.65 -5.32 22.01
C ASN A 244 30.20 -5.38 20.57
N VAL A 245 29.51 -4.78 19.59
CA VAL A 245 29.98 -4.74 18.20
C VAL A 245 31.16 -3.77 18.04
N GLN A 246 31.16 -2.65 18.77
CA GLN A 246 32.29 -1.70 18.76
C GLN A 246 33.52 -2.23 19.48
N THR A 247 33.35 -3.08 20.49
CA THR A 247 34.49 -3.70 21.20
C THR A 247 35.17 -4.78 20.34
N ALA A 248 34.39 -5.59 19.63
CA ALA A 248 34.92 -6.61 18.72
C ALA A 248 35.64 -6.02 17.49
N GLN A 249 35.25 -4.83 17.02
CA GLN A 249 35.95 -4.14 15.93
C GLN A 249 37.26 -3.46 16.38
N ARG A 250 37.43 -3.19 17.67
CA ARG A 250 38.67 -2.62 18.21
C ARG A 250 39.75 -3.65 18.52
N GLU A 251 39.39 -4.92 18.68
CA GLU A 251 40.36 -6.01 18.91
C GLU A 251 40.99 -6.59 17.63
N VAL A 252 40.53 -6.20 16.45
CA VAL A 252 41.01 -6.70 15.14
C VAL A 252 41.85 -5.67 14.39
N ALA A 253 42.30 -4.59 15.02
CA ALA A 253 43.30 -3.67 14.43
C ALA A 253 44.68 -3.99 14.95
N PRO A 254 45.66 -4.36 14.07
CA PRO A 254 47.04 -4.65 14.43
C PRO A 254 47.81 -3.44 14.95
#